data_3a609d3ed46b18721738f500ad7ba9da
#
_entry.id   3a609d3ed46b18721738f500ad7ba9da
#
_cell.length_a   1.000
_cell.length_b   1.000
_cell.length_c   1.000
_cell.angle_alpha   90.00
_cell.angle_beta   90.00
_cell.angle_gamma   90.00
#
_symmetry.space_group_name_H-M   'P 1'
#
loop_
_entity.id
_entity.type
_entity.pdbx_description
1 polymer ?
#
loop_
_entity_poly.entity_id
_entity_poly.type
_entity_poly.pdbx_seq_one_letter_code
_entity_poly.pdbx_strand_id
1 'polypeptide(L)'
;MIDETLTALTDIKMPHYAPLAQASGSIDLNGTILPEYCCNTLVLGSGAAGWRAAVELKRQNVDVMVASSKAFWGTSACSGSDKQTLHTANTRANGDHFLTLSNTLAAGGAMDHDTAYVEAVGSVNTCEVLKYLGLDLPEDLFGATLRYQTDHDEFGRATSCGPRTSRLMVKVLAQEAMRLNIPLCDHTTAIHILTSGEGENRRVVGVIAIDKACRDNPWRMVVIRCQHLVLATGGPGELYRDSVYPVNCFSALGMALEAGITLVNLTESQFG
;
A
#
# COMPACT_ATOMS: atom_id res chain seq x y z
N MET A 1 -27.27 11.74 -3.98
CA MET A 1 -26.12 11.54 -3.04
C MET A 1 -25.25 10.33 -3.42
N ILE A 2 -25.79 9.10 -3.48
CA ILE A 2 -24.96 7.92 -3.87
C ILE A 2 -24.45 8.06 -5.30
N ASP A 3 -25.27 8.51 -6.24
CA ASP A 3 -24.87 8.72 -7.63
C ASP A 3 -23.81 9.82 -7.80
N GLU A 4 -23.90 10.89 -7.03
CA GLU A 4 -22.92 11.99 -7.08
C GLU A 4 -21.56 11.56 -6.54
N THR A 5 -21.54 10.75 -5.47
CA THR A 5 -20.29 10.20 -4.92
C THR A 5 -19.65 9.20 -5.87
N LEU A 6 -20.44 8.29 -6.46
CA LEU A 6 -19.94 7.34 -7.45
C LEU A 6 -19.43 8.06 -8.70
N THR A 7 -20.14 9.08 -9.18
CA THR A 7 -19.71 9.92 -10.31
C THR A 7 -18.42 10.63 -9.96
N ALA A 8 -18.30 11.23 -8.77
CA ALA A 8 -17.08 11.89 -8.31
C ALA A 8 -15.87 10.95 -8.20
N LEU A 9 -16.09 9.67 -7.83
CA LEU A 9 -15.04 8.66 -7.80
C LEU A 9 -14.63 8.21 -9.20
N THR A 10 -15.57 8.10 -10.12
CA THR A 10 -15.29 7.68 -11.51
C THR A 10 -14.62 8.77 -12.35
N ASP A 11 -14.79 10.05 -11.99
CA ASP A 11 -14.11 11.16 -12.65
C ASP A 11 -12.60 11.16 -12.46
N ILE A 12 -12.09 10.54 -11.40
CA ILE A 12 -10.65 10.37 -11.18
C ILE A 12 -10.17 9.18 -11.98
N LYS A 13 -9.70 9.45 -13.19
CA LYS A 13 -9.06 8.44 -14.02
C LYS A 13 -7.70 8.09 -13.47
N MET A 14 -7.49 6.80 -13.22
CA MET A 14 -6.18 6.29 -12.88
C MET A 14 -5.27 6.28 -14.11
N PRO A 15 -3.95 6.46 -13.95
CA PRO A 15 -3.03 6.44 -15.09
C PRO A 15 -3.00 5.06 -15.74
N HIS A 16 -2.81 5.03 -17.05
CA HIS A 16 -2.40 3.80 -17.73
C HIS A 16 -0.94 3.54 -17.35
N TYR A 17 -0.68 2.46 -16.60
CA TYR A 17 0.66 2.17 -16.13
C TYR A 17 1.50 1.53 -17.24
N ALA A 18 2.49 2.26 -17.74
CA ALA A 18 3.31 1.84 -18.89
C ALA A 18 4.55 1.01 -18.54
N PRO A 19 5.29 1.25 -17.43
CA PRO A 19 6.47 0.45 -17.10
C PRO A 19 6.07 -0.95 -16.63
N LEU A 20 5.84 -1.87 -17.56
CA LEU A 20 5.57 -3.27 -17.23
C LEU A 20 6.86 -4.05 -17.04
N ALA A 21 6.88 -4.94 -16.04
CA ALA A 21 7.99 -5.84 -15.80
C ALA A 21 8.16 -6.83 -16.95
N GLN A 22 9.41 -7.20 -17.22
CA GLN A 22 9.77 -8.20 -18.21
C GLN A 22 10.45 -9.36 -17.49
N ALA A 23 10.16 -10.60 -17.91
CA ALA A 23 10.87 -11.76 -17.42
C ALA A 23 12.37 -11.65 -17.78
N SER A 24 13.22 -11.91 -16.80
CA SER A 24 14.68 -11.90 -16.94
C SER A 24 15.23 -13.27 -17.37
N GLY A 25 14.43 -14.32 -17.24
CA GLY A 25 14.79 -15.68 -17.55
C GLY A 25 13.61 -16.64 -17.39
N SER A 26 13.93 -17.91 -17.26
CA SER A 26 12.96 -18.96 -16.96
C SER A 26 13.61 -20.09 -16.14
N ILE A 27 12.78 -20.79 -15.39
CA ILE A 27 13.13 -21.99 -14.62
C ILE A 27 12.40 -23.17 -15.22
N ASP A 28 13.13 -24.25 -15.55
CA ASP A 28 12.50 -25.51 -15.89
C ASP A 28 12.30 -26.35 -14.61
N LEU A 29 11.04 -26.58 -14.31
CA LEU A 29 10.65 -27.45 -13.20
C LEU A 29 10.03 -28.74 -13.77
N ASN A 30 10.87 -29.74 -14.01
CA ASN A 30 10.49 -31.04 -14.56
C ASN A 30 9.67 -30.93 -15.85
N GLY A 31 10.14 -30.14 -16.80
CA GLY A 31 9.47 -29.92 -18.10
C GLY A 31 8.39 -28.82 -18.07
N THR A 32 8.19 -28.17 -16.94
CA THR A 32 7.30 -27.01 -16.82
C THR A 32 8.15 -25.74 -16.78
N ILE A 33 7.99 -24.88 -17.76
CA ILE A 33 8.72 -23.63 -17.88
C ILE A 33 8.00 -22.55 -17.07
N LEU A 34 8.68 -21.99 -16.08
CA LEU A 34 8.20 -20.88 -15.26
C LEU A 34 8.99 -19.62 -15.63
N PRO A 35 8.35 -18.56 -16.15
CA PRO A 35 9.00 -17.27 -16.31
C PRO A 35 9.57 -16.78 -14.98
N GLU A 36 10.80 -16.25 -15.03
CA GLU A 36 11.51 -15.74 -13.87
C GLU A 36 11.73 -14.23 -13.99
N TYR A 37 11.34 -13.51 -12.95
CA TYR A 37 11.61 -12.09 -12.77
C TYR A 37 12.60 -11.93 -11.64
N CYS A 38 13.45 -10.89 -11.71
CA CYS A 38 14.44 -10.62 -10.68
C CYS A 38 14.44 -9.14 -10.29
N CYS A 39 14.54 -8.87 -9.01
CA CYS A 39 14.77 -7.53 -8.45
C CYS A 39 15.47 -7.62 -7.10
N ASN A 40 16.00 -6.49 -6.60
CA ASN A 40 16.51 -6.46 -5.24
C ASN A 40 15.34 -6.51 -4.22
N THR A 41 14.35 -5.63 -4.41
CA THR A 41 13.20 -5.55 -3.51
C THR A 41 11.90 -5.70 -4.29
N LEU A 42 11.09 -6.67 -3.88
CA LEU A 42 9.73 -6.85 -4.40
C LEU A 42 8.72 -6.21 -3.45
N VAL A 43 7.83 -5.40 -4.00
CA VAL A 43 6.67 -4.85 -3.27
C VAL A 43 5.42 -5.56 -3.74
N LEU A 44 4.73 -6.25 -2.83
CA LEU A 44 3.45 -6.88 -3.10
C LEU A 44 2.31 -5.93 -2.73
N GLY A 45 1.57 -5.51 -3.73
CA GLY A 45 0.44 -4.59 -3.61
C GLY A 45 0.71 -3.21 -4.19
N SER A 46 -0.27 -2.69 -4.92
CA SER A 46 -0.25 -1.39 -5.62
C SER A 46 -1.22 -0.37 -5.00
N GLY A 47 -1.49 -0.49 -3.71
CA GLY A 47 -2.18 0.52 -2.91
C GLY A 47 -1.26 1.68 -2.52
N ALA A 48 -1.74 2.57 -1.65
CA ALA A 48 -0.96 3.72 -1.20
C ALA A 48 0.38 3.32 -0.55
N ALA A 49 0.35 2.33 0.34
CA ALA A 49 1.55 1.84 1.03
C ALA A 49 2.57 1.25 0.05
N GLY A 50 2.10 0.41 -0.90
CA GLY A 50 2.98 -0.22 -1.88
C GLY A 50 3.64 0.78 -2.83
N TRP A 51 2.87 1.68 -3.42
CA TRP A 51 3.43 2.73 -4.27
C TRP A 51 4.37 3.66 -3.50
N ARG A 52 4.01 4.04 -2.26
CA ARG A 52 4.89 4.88 -1.43
C ARG A 52 6.22 4.21 -1.11
N ALA A 53 6.19 2.93 -0.72
CA ALA A 53 7.38 2.14 -0.47
C ALA A 53 8.25 2.02 -1.74
N ALA A 54 7.64 1.68 -2.89
CA ALA A 54 8.37 1.52 -4.14
C ALA A 54 9.02 2.83 -4.60
N VAL A 55 8.31 3.96 -4.50
CA VAL A 55 8.84 5.28 -4.85
C VAL A 55 10.04 5.64 -3.97
N GLU A 56 9.94 5.41 -2.65
CA GLU A 56 11.03 5.73 -1.74
C GLU A 56 12.26 4.85 -1.96
N LEU A 57 12.06 3.55 -2.12
CA LEU A 57 13.14 2.61 -2.47
C LEU A 57 13.85 3.03 -3.76
N LYS A 58 13.09 3.39 -4.79
CA LYS A 58 13.67 3.82 -6.06
C LYS A 58 14.47 5.12 -5.94
N ARG A 59 14.00 6.06 -5.12
CA ARG A 59 14.71 7.32 -4.81
C ARG A 59 16.04 7.08 -4.09
N GLN A 60 16.12 5.97 -3.32
CA GLN A 60 17.34 5.52 -2.68
C GLN A 60 18.23 4.65 -3.61
N ASN A 61 17.93 4.62 -4.91
CA ASN A 61 18.63 3.81 -5.92
C ASN A 61 18.54 2.30 -5.69
N VAL A 62 17.52 1.82 -4.98
CA VAL A 62 17.25 0.40 -4.86
C VAL A 62 16.55 -0.09 -6.13
N ASP A 63 16.95 -1.24 -6.64
CA ASP A 63 16.24 -1.94 -7.70
C ASP A 63 14.97 -2.54 -7.13
N VAL A 64 13.82 -2.00 -7.54
CA VAL A 64 12.50 -2.32 -6.99
C VAL A 64 11.51 -2.67 -8.09
N MET A 65 10.66 -3.64 -7.80
CA MET A 65 9.55 -4.07 -8.66
C MET A 65 8.28 -4.15 -7.82
N VAL A 66 7.14 -3.80 -8.42
CA VAL A 66 5.82 -3.96 -7.80
C VAL A 66 5.08 -5.12 -8.46
N ALA A 67 4.43 -5.97 -7.67
CA ALA A 67 3.51 -6.98 -8.19
C ALA A 67 2.11 -6.78 -7.55
N SER A 68 1.08 -6.89 -8.37
CA SER A 68 -0.30 -6.65 -7.94
C SER A 68 -1.28 -7.55 -8.68
N SER A 69 -2.25 -8.09 -7.96
CA SER A 69 -3.34 -8.89 -8.56
C SER A 69 -4.19 -8.09 -9.53
N LYS A 70 -4.30 -6.78 -9.31
CA LYS A 70 -4.92 -5.81 -10.20
C LYS A 70 -4.51 -4.42 -9.74
N ALA A 71 -3.75 -3.71 -10.57
CA ALA A 71 -3.38 -2.34 -10.28
C ALA A 71 -4.60 -1.46 -10.06
N PHE A 72 -4.51 -0.54 -9.11
CA PHE A 72 -5.58 0.42 -8.77
C PHE A 72 -6.90 -0.20 -8.30
N TRP A 73 -6.84 -1.46 -7.83
CA TRP A 73 -7.98 -2.18 -7.29
C TRP A 73 -7.67 -2.66 -5.88
N GLY A 74 -7.78 -1.87 -4.94
CA GLY A 74 -7.57 -2.19 -3.54
C GLY A 74 -8.25 -1.15 -2.69
N THR A 75 -8.23 -1.31 -1.39
CA THR A 75 -8.89 -0.42 -0.45
C THR A 75 -8.52 1.04 -0.69
N SER A 76 -7.24 1.36 -0.83
CA SER A 76 -6.79 2.75 -1.05
C SER A 76 -7.34 3.40 -2.33
N ALA A 77 -7.59 2.63 -3.38
CA ALA A 77 -8.09 3.17 -4.64
C ALA A 77 -9.62 3.15 -4.74
N CYS A 78 -10.27 2.26 -3.99
CA CYS A 78 -11.69 1.97 -4.10
C CYS A 78 -12.50 2.37 -2.87
N SER A 79 -11.86 2.66 -1.73
CA SER A 79 -12.59 3.12 -0.54
C SER A 79 -13.17 4.50 -0.77
N GLY A 80 -14.33 4.72 -0.21
CA GLY A 80 -15.04 5.97 -0.22
C GLY A 80 -15.73 6.19 1.11
N SER A 81 -15.47 7.31 1.75
CA SER A 81 -16.25 7.82 2.86
C SER A 81 -16.31 9.34 2.73
N ASP A 82 -17.24 9.95 3.42
CA ASP A 82 -17.40 11.40 3.39
C ASP A 82 -16.16 12.16 3.89
N LYS A 83 -15.34 11.55 4.71
CA LYS A 83 -14.23 12.20 5.41
C LYS A 83 -12.85 11.86 4.85
N GLN A 84 -12.46 10.61 4.73
CA GLN A 84 -11.13 10.15 4.24
C GLN A 84 -9.96 11.09 4.59
N THR A 85 -9.71 11.27 5.87
CA THR A 85 -8.82 12.29 6.39
C THR A 85 -7.37 11.81 6.56
N LEU A 86 -6.44 12.69 6.24
CA LEU A 86 -5.05 12.58 6.64
C LEU A 86 -4.88 13.33 7.95
N HIS A 87 -4.40 12.66 9.00
CA HIS A 87 -4.08 13.26 10.29
C HIS A 87 -2.58 13.45 10.39
N THR A 88 -2.15 14.66 10.73
CA THR A 88 -0.73 14.98 10.90
C THR A 88 -0.48 15.65 12.23
N ALA A 89 0.65 15.36 12.85
CA ALA A 89 1.09 16.10 14.01
C ALA A 89 1.16 17.60 13.70
N ASN A 90 0.92 18.42 14.72
CA ASN A 90 0.90 19.87 14.59
C ASN A 90 1.86 20.48 15.60
N THR A 91 2.68 21.42 15.17
CA THR A 91 3.66 22.12 16.02
C THR A 91 3.10 23.40 16.64
N ARG A 92 1.78 23.59 16.66
CA ARG A 92 1.15 24.78 17.26
C ARG A 92 1.35 24.83 18.77
N ALA A 93 1.31 26.04 19.32
CA ALA A 93 1.59 26.35 20.71
C ALA A 93 0.63 25.76 21.76
N ASN A 94 -0.44 25.09 21.35
CA ASN A 94 -1.45 24.50 22.24
C ASN A 94 -1.18 23.03 22.60
N GLY A 95 0.07 22.57 22.47
CA GLY A 95 0.49 21.28 23.02
C GLY A 95 0.24 20.07 22.14
N ASP A 96 -0.25 20.24 20.92
CA ASP A 96 -0.36 19.14 19.97
C ASP A 96 0.97 18.93 19.24
N HIS A 97 1.61 17.81 19.52
CA HIS A 97 2.83 17.39 18.86
C HIS A 97 2.79 15.88 18.59
N PHE A 98 3.84 15.33 17.99
CA PHE A 98 3.88 13.93 17.58
C PHE A 98 3.64 12.92 18.73
N LEU A 99 4.04 13.20 19.98
CA LEU A 99 3.73 12.33 21.13
C LEU A 99 2.22 12.33 21.43
N THR A 100 1.56 13.48 21.34
CA THR A 100 0.11 13.58 21.54
C THR A 100 -0.63 12.81 20.45
N LEU A 101 -0.21 12.93 19.19
CA LEU A 101 -0.78 12.15 18.08
C LEU A 101 -0.51 10.66 18.27
N SER A 102 0.71 10.26 18.63
CA SER A 102 1.07 8.86 18.90
C SER A 102 0.19 8.25 19.99
N ASN A 103 0.00 8.97 21.09
CA ASN A 103 -0.89 8.53 22.19
C ASN A 103 -2.34 8.40 21.72
N THR A 104 -2.83 9.31 20.88
CA THR A 104 -4.18 9.23 20.31
C THR A 104 -4.32 7.99 19.41
N LEU A 105 -3.34 7.71 18.55
CA LEU A 105 -3.35 6.53 17.67
C LEU A 105 -3.33 5.22 18.47
N ALA A 106 -2.59 5.17 19.56
CA ALA A 106 -2.47 3.98 20.40
C ALA A 106 -3.58 3.83 21.46
N ALA A 107 -4.40 4.86 21.68
CA ALA A 107 -5.38 4.91 22.77
C ALA A 107 -6.43 3.78 22.72
N GLY A 108 -6.75 3.28 21.53
CA GLY A 108 -7.68 2.16 21.35
C GLY A 108 -7.10 0.78 21.70
N GLY A 109 -5.79 0.68 21.99
CA GLY A 109 -5.11 -0.57 22.33
C GLY A 109 -4.87 -1.53 21.16
N ALA A 110 -5.33 -1.19 19.95
CA ALA A 110 -5.18 -2.01 18.75
C ALA A 110 -3.90 -1.73 17.96
N MET A 111 -3.28 -0.58 18.17
CA MET A 111 -2.03 -0.20 17.53
C MET A 111 -0.85 -0.33 18.50
N ASP A 112 0.24 -0.90 18.00
CA ASP A 112 1.51 -0.93 18.72
C ASP A 112 2.05 0.50 18.90
N HIS A 113 2.55 0.83 20.10
CA HIS A 113 3.00 2.17 20.45
C HIS A 113 4.20 2.65 19.62
N ASP A 114 5.14 1.77 19.29
CA ASP A 114 6.30 2.14 18.49
C ASP A 114 5.88 2.44 17.05
N THR A 115 4.93 1.66 16.52
CA THR A 115 4.33 1.93 15.21
C THR A 115 3.57 3.25 15.20
N ALA A 116 2.75 3.54 16.23
CA ALA A 116 2.04 4.80 16.38
C ALA A 116 3.00 6.00 16.46
N TYR A 117 4.12 5.84 17.16
CA TYR A 117 5.13 6.87 17.28
C TYR A 117 5.81 7.16 15.93
N VAL A 118 6.21 6.13 15.20
CA VAL A 118 6.81 6.27 13.86
C VAL A 118 5.84 6.95 12.90
N GLU A 119 4.58 6.55 12.91
CA GLU A 119 3.53 7.17 12.09
C GLU A 119 3.34 8.65 12.44
N ALA A 120 3.23 8.98 13.71
CA ALA A 120 3.06 10.35 14.17
C ALA A 120 4.25 11.25 13.77
N VAL A 121 5.48 10.79 13.99
CA VAL A 121 6.70 11.53 13.60
C VAL A 121 6.78 11.71 12.07
N GLY A 122 6.43 10.68 11.30
CA GLY A 122 6.46 10.71 9.83
C GLY A 122 5.29 11.45 9.18
N SER A 123 4.22 11.74 9.93
CA SER A 123 2.95 12.20 9.38
C SER A 123 3.06 13.51 8.58
N VAL A 124 3.77 14.50 9.12
CA VAL A 124 3.94 15.81 8.46
C VAL A 124 4.71 15.66 7.16
N ASN A 125 5.86 14.99 7.20
CA ASN A 125 6.69 14.79 6.02
C ASN A 125 5.95 13.99 4.93
N THR A 126 5.20 12.96 5.32
CA THR A 126 4.40 12.17 4.38
C THR A 126 3.32 13.03 3.70
N CYS A 127 2.65 13.88 4.46
CA CYS A 127 1.64 14.79 3.91
C CYS A 127 2.26 15.79 2.92
N GLU A 128 3.39 16.42 3.27
CA GLU A 128 4.07 17.37 2.41
C GLU A 128 4.63 16.71 1.13
N VAL A 129 5.13 15.48 1.22
CA VAL A 129 5.53 14.71 0.03
C VAL A 129 4.35 14.45 -0.89
N LEU A 130 3.18 14.10 -0.37
CA LEU A 130 1.98 13.90 -1.20
C LEU A 130 1.54 15.20 -1.89
N LYS A 131 1.59 16.34 -1.20
CA LYS A 131 1.34 17.66 -1.80
C LYS A 131 2.34 17.95 -2.91
N TYR A 132 3.62 17.75 -2.66
CA TYR A 132 4.68 17.92 -3.66
C TYR A 132 4.45 17.07 -4.92
N LEU A 133 3.90 15.87 -4.75
CA LEU A 133 3.53 14.98 -5.85
C LEU A 133 2.22 15.37 -6.56
N GLY A 134 1.54 16.38 -6.07
CA GLY A 134 0.33 16.92 -6.69
C GLY A 134 -0.99 16.47 -6.05
N LEU A 135 -0.95 16.00 -4.79
CA LEU A 135 -2.18 15.82 -4.02
C LEU A 135 -2.73 17.22 -3.66
N ASP A 136 -3.84 17.58 -4.27
CA ASP A 136 -4.47 18.90 -4.14
C ASP A 136 -5.29 18.99 -2.83
N LEU A 137 -4.57 19.15 -1.71
CA LEU A 137 -5.17 19.42 -0.41
C LEU A 137 -5.60 20.89 -0.30
N PRO A 138 -6.68 21.19 0.43
CA PRO A 138 -7.14 22.57 0.59
C PRO A 138 -6.10 23.41 1.34
N GLU A 139 -5.86 24.61 0.85
CA GLU A 139 -4.87 25.55 1.38
C GLU A 139 -5.50 26.90 1.71
N ASP A 140 -4.89 27.62 2.62
CA ASP A 140 -5.20 29.00 2.89
C ASP A 140 -4.54 29.93 1.85
N LEU A 141 -4.75 31.24 1.99
CA LEU A 141 -4.19 32.25 1.09
C LEU A 141 -2.65 32.30 1.07
N PHE A 142 -2.00 31.66 2.03
CA PHE A 142 -0.55 31.61 2.18
C PHE A 142 0.05 30.26 1.79
N GLY A 143 -0.78 29.32 1.29
CA GLY A 143 -0.37 27.98 0.90
C GLY A 143 -0.22 26.98 2.07
N ALA A 144 -0.67 27.35 3.27
CA ALA A 144 -0.69 26.41 4.39
C ALA A 144 -1.90 25.48 4.27
N THR A 145 -1.66 24.17 4.47
CA THR A 145 -2.73 23.18 4.43
C THR A 145 -3.80 23.47 5.48
N LEU A 146 -5.04 23.62 5.04
CA LEU A 146 -6.19 23.79 5.92
C LEU A 146 -6.44 22.52 6.71
N ARG A 147 -6.70 22.70 8.00
CA ARG A 147 -6.96 21.61 8.93
C ARG A 147 -8.25 21.84 9.66
N TYR A 148 -8.94 20.77 9.99
CA TYR A 148 -10.19 20.81 10.72
C TYR A 148 -10.26 19.73 11.79
N GLN A 149 -11.14 19.93 12.74
CA GLN A 149 -11.44 19.00 13.80
C GLN A 149 -12.39 17.93 13.28
N THR A 150 -12.17 16.68 13.66
CA THR A 150 -13.10 15.57 13.42
C THR A 150 -13.70 15.12 14.74
N ASP A 151 -14.72 14.27 14.70
CA ASP A 151 -15.45 13.82 15.89
C ASP A 151 -14.55 13.10 16.92
N HIS A 152 -13.40 12.59 16.48
CA HIS A 152 -12.45 11.83 17.31
C HIS A 152 -11.09 12.51 17.45
N ASP A 153 -10.96 13.77 17.03
CA ASP A 153 -9.71 14.52 17.07
C ASP A 153 -9.93 15.97 17.54
N GLU A 154 -9.69 16.20 18.80
CA GLU A 154 -9.86 17.51 19.45
C GLU A 154 -8.84 18.56 19.02
N PHE A 155 -7.73 18.16 18.37
CA PHE A 155 -6.63 19.05 18.02
C PHE A 155 -6.72 19.67 16.61
N GLY A 156 -7.70 19.25 15.82
CA GLY A 156 -7.85 19.77 14.45
C GLY A 156 -6.69 19.38 13.53
N ARG A 157 -6.34 18.11 13.50
CA ARG A 157 -5.20 17.56 12.73
C ARG A 157 -5.57 17.14 11.32
N ALA A 158 -6.87 17.02 11.04
CA ALA A 158 -7.38 16.43 9.81
C ALA A 158 -7.28 17.37 8.62
N THR A 159 -6.95 16.83 7.47
CA THR A 159 -7.10 17.46 6.15
C THR A 159 -7.55 16.43 5.14
N SER A 160 -8.25 16.83 4.10
CA SER A 160 -8.70 15.91 3.04
C SER A 160 -9.12 16.63 1.77
N CYS A 161 -9.19 15.89 0.68
CA CYS A 161 -9.88 16.26 -0.56
C CYS A 161 -11.32 15.69 -0.60
N GLY A 162 -11.91 15.41 0.57
CA GLY A 162 -13.20 14.73 0.71
C GLY A 162 -13.11 13.23 0.35
N PRO A 163 -14.18 12.61 -0.16
CA PRO A 163 -14.24 11.16 -0.43
C PRO A 163 -13.26 10.67 -1.50
N ARG A 164 -12.53 11.58 -2.14
CA ARG A 164 -11.55 11.27 -3.19
C ARG A 164 -10.11 11.19 -2.69
N THR A 165 -9.85 11.50 -1.45
CA THR A 165 -8.49 11.67 -0.90
C THR A 165 -7.60 10.45 -1.16
N SER A 166 -8.03 9.24 -0.77
CA SER A 166 -7.18 8.05 -0.94
C SER A 166 -6.99 7.66 -2.41
N ARG A 167 -8.00 7.85 -3.25
CA ARG A 167 -7.88 7.59 -4.69
C ARG A 167 -6.92 8.57 -5.38
N LEU A 168 -6.98 9.85 -5.03
CA LEU A 168 -6.03 10.86 -5.50
C LEU A 168 -4.61 10.57 -5.02
N MET A 169 -4.45 10.17 -3.76
CA MET A 169 -3.17 9.76 -3.19
C MET A 169 -2.54 8.60 -3.98
N VAL A 170 -3.31 7.54 -4.27
CA VAL A 170 -2.84 6.43 -5.11
C VAL A 170 -2.46 6.91 -6.50
N LYS A 171 -3.26 7.81 -7.09
CA LYS A 171 -2.99 8.36 -8.43
C LYS A 171 -1.64 9.09 -8.50
N VAL A 172 -1.38 10.02 -7.57
CA VAL A 172 -0.13 10.81 -7.59
C VAL A 172 1.09 9.95 -7.31
N LEU A 173 0.98 8.97 -6.41
CA LEU A 173 2.04 8.01 -6.12
C LEU A 173 2.34 7.11 -7.32
N ALA A 174 1.33 6.62 -8.01
CA ALA A 174 1.51 5.81 -9.22
C ALA A 174 2.12 6.62 -10.38
N GLN A 175 1.72 7.88 -10.54
CA GLN A 175 2.32 8.77 -11.53
C GLN A 175 3.82 8.99 -11.25
N GLU A 176 4.19 9.18 -9.99
CA GLU A 176 5.59 9.28 -9.60
C GLU A 176 6.35 7.96 -9.84
N ALA A 177 5.72 6.81 -9.51
CA ALA A 177 6.31 5.50 -9.79
C ALA A 177 6.57 5.30 -11.29
N MET A 178 5.65 5.74 -12.17
CA MET A 178 5.85 5.73 -13.62
C MET A 178 6.99 6.65 -14.05
N ARG A 179 7.05 7.86 -13.50
CA ARG A 179 8.13 8.82 -13.79
C ARG A 179 9.50 8.25 -13.42
N LEU A 180 9.57 7.45 -12.36
CA LEU A 180 10.78 6.77 -11.91
C LEU A 180 11.03 5.43 -12.64
N ASN A 181 10.20 5.05 -13.61
CA ASN A 181 10.27 3.79 -14.34
C ASN A 181 10.31 2.55 -13.42
N ILE A 182 9.46 2.51 -12.40
CA ILE A 182 9.34 1.34 -11.51
C ILE A 182 8.55 0.25 -12.24
N PRO A 183 9.11 -0.96 -12.47
CA PRO A 183 8.40 -2.02 -13.17
C PRO A 183 7.21 -2.55 -12.37
N LEU A 184 6.11 -2.86 -13.07
CA LEU A 184 4.91 -3.47 -12.50
C LEU A 184 4.64 -4.83 -13.16
N CYS A 185 4.53 -5.87 -12.34
CA CYS A 185 3.84 -7.12 -12.69
C CYS A 185 2.35 -6.96 -12.36
N ASP A 186 1.56 -6.46 -13.30
CA ASP A 186 0.10 -6.36 -13.12
C ASP A 186 -0.56 -7.73 -13.32
N HIS A 187 -1.76 -7.90 -12.79
CA HIS A 187 -2.51 -9.16 -12.82
C HIS A 187 -1.78 -10.36 -12.21
N THR A 188 -0.80 -10.08 -11.35
CA THR A 188 0.09 -11.06 -10.73
C THR A 188 -0.21 -11.18 -9.24
N THR A 189 -0.66 -12.37 -8.83
CA THR A 189 -1.04 -12.68 -7.45
C THR A 189 0.01 -13.59 -6.83
N ALA A 190 0.76 -13.11 -5.84
CA ALA A 190 1.67 -13.96 -5.06
C ALA A 190 0.85 -14.99 -4.26
N ILE A 191 1.31 -16.25 -4.27
CA ILE A 191 0.65 -17.37 -3.61
C ILE A 191 1.54 -18.06 -2.57
N HIS A 192 2.86 -17.86 -2.64
CA HIS A 192 3.79 -18.46 -1.70
C HIS A 192 5.07 -17.63 -1.60
N ILE A 193 5.60 -17.47 -0.39
CA ILE A 193 6.88 -16.81 -0.14
C ILE A 193 7.98 -17.88 -0.09
N LEU A 194 8.96 -17.76 -0.97
CA LEU A 194 10.13 -18.63 -1.00
C LEU A 194 11.14 -18.16 0.03
N THR A 195 11.55 -19.07 0.91
CA THR A 195 12.58 -18.80 1.92
C THR A 195 13.74 -19.79 1.78
N SER A 196 14.92 -19.37 2.23
CA SER A 196 16.12 -20.21 2.34
C SER A 196 16.71 -20.08 3.74
N GLY A 197 17.36 -21.15 4.23
CA GLY A 197 17.88 -21.22 5.58
C GLY A 197 16.83 -21.62 6.62
N GLU A 198 17.27 -21.77 7.86
CA GLU A 198 16.43 -22.18 8.98
C GLU A 198 16.64 -21.26 10.20
N GLY A 199 15.64 -21.22 11.09
CA GLY A 199 15.69 -20.40 12.31
C GLY A 199 16.02 -18.94 12.01
N GLU A 200 16.97 -18.39 12.75
CA GLU A 200 17.41 -16.97 12.60
C GLU A 200 18.11 -16.67 11.26
N ASN A 201 18.56 -17.70 10.55
CA ASN A 201 19.19 -17.57 9.24
C ASN A 201 18.18 -17.65 8.09
N ARG A 202 16.88 -17.80 8.39
CA ARG A 202 15.84 -17.84 7.37
C ARG A 202 15.75 -16.49 6.68
N ARG A 203 15.80 -16.51 5.34
CA ARG A 203 15.73 -15.31 4.50
C ARG A 203 14.75 -15.53 3.37
N VAL A 204 14.05 -14.47 2.97
CA VAL A 204 13.27 -14.47 1.74
C VAL A 204 14.23 -14.55 0.55
N VAL A 205 13.84 -15.33 -0.45
CA VAL A 205 14.58 -15.43 -1.72
C VAL A 205 13.69 -15.20 -2.94
N GLY A 206 12.40 -14.99 -2.73
CA GLY A 206 11.43 -14.69 -3.78
C GLY A 206 10.02 -15.06 -3.41
N VAL A 207 9.16 -15.07 -4.42
CA VAL A 207 7.79 -15.54 -4.33
C VAL A 207 7.42 -16.40 -5.54
N ILE A 208 6.49 -17.31 -5.35
CA ILE A 208 5.73 -17.93 -6.44
C ILE A 208 4.45 -17.11 -6.60
N ALA A 209 4.12 -16.78 -7.85
CA ALA A 209 2.92 -16.03 -8.16
C ALA A 209 2.17 -16.64 -9.35
N ILE A 210 0.89 -16.30 -9.47
CA ILE A 210 0.07 -16.58 -10.64
C ILE A 210 -0.07 -15.27 -11.41
N ASP A 211 0.44 -15.25 -12.62
CA ASP A 211 0.29 -14.15 -13.57
C ASP A 211 -0.77 -14.52 -14.59
N LYS A 212 -1.88 -13.79 -14.61
CA LYS A 212 -3.00 -14.05 -15.54
C LYS A 212 -2.62 -13.86 -17.01
N ALA A 213 -1.53 -13.14 -17.30
CA ALA A 213 -1.02 -12.94 -18.65
C ALA A 213 -0.09 -14.08 -19.10
N CYS A 214 0.52 -14.83 -18.19
CA CYS A 214 1.42 -15.94 -18.51
C CYS A 214 0.73 -17.03 -19.35
N ARG A 215 1.45 -17.52 -20.39
CA ARG A 215 1.00 -18.61 -21.29
C ARG A 215 2.03 -19.73 -21.39
N ASP A 216 3.15 -19.62 -20.72
CA ASP A 216 4.29 -20.55 -20.79
C ASP A 216 4.01 -21.87 -20.07
N ASN A 217 3.03 -21.87 -19.17
CA ASN A 217 2.57 -23.07 -18.46
C ASN A 217 1.07 -23.03 -18.16
N PRO A 218 0.42 -24.21 -17.96
CA PRO A 218 -1.03 -24.29 -17.79
C PRO A 218 -1.53 -23.67 -16.48
N TRP A 219 -0.67 -23.54 -15.45
CA TRP A 219 -1.01 -22.94 -14.16
C TRP A 219 -0.78 -21.44 -14.11
N ARG A 220 -0.18 -20.85 -15.16
CA ARG A 220 0.18 -19.44 -15.22
C ARG A 220 1.14 -19.02 -14.09
N MET A 221 1.93 -19.97 -13.61
CA MET A 221 2.88 -19.73 -12.53
C MET A 221 4.10 -19.00 -13.04
N VAL A 222 4.58 -18.10 -12.22
CA VAL A 222 5.82 -17.34 -12.41
C VAL A 222 6.59 -17.32 -11.10
N VAL A 223 7.90 -17.11 -11.19
CA VAL A 223 8.77 -16.91 -10.02
C VAL A 223 9.30 -15.49 -10.05
N ILE A 224 9.24 -14.80 -8.92
CA ILE A 224 9.87 -13.50 -8.75
C ILE A 224 10.94 -13.63 -7.68
N ARG A 225 12.21 -13.55 -8.06
CA ARG A 225 13.33 -13.58 -7.10
C ARG A 225 13.56 -12.20 -6.54
N CYS A 226 13.76 -12.15 -5.22
CA CYS A 226 14.11 -10.91 -4.54
C CYS A 226 14.93 -11.20 -3.28
N GLN A 227 15.68 -10.21 -2.83
CA GLN A 227 16.40 -10.25 -1.56
C GLN A 227 15.56 -9.71 -0.41
N HIS A 228 14.63 -8.81 -0.72
CA HIS A 228 13.74 -8.16 0.24
C HIS A 228 12.31 -8.19 -0.29
N LEU A 229 11.36 -8.33 0.64
CA LEU A 229 9.94 -8.38 0.33
C LEU A 229 9.19 -7.38 1.21
N VAL A 230 8.43 -6.49 0.57
CA VAL A 230 7.52 -5.56 1.23
C VAL A 230 6.09 -6.06 1.04
N LEU A 231 5.42 -6.43 2.12
CA LEU A 231 4.02 -6.84 2.11
C LEU A 231 3.12 -5.61 2.29
N ALA A 232 2.53 -5.14 1.20
CA ALA A 232 1.64 -3.99 1.15
C ALA A 232 0.25 -4.35 0.59
N THR A 233 -0.22 -5.55 0.90
CA THR A 233 -1.42 -6.17 0.32
C THR A 233 -2.72 -5.77 0.99
N GLY A 234 -2.67 -4.81 1.92
CA GLY A 234 -3.84 -4.38 2.70
C GLY A 234 -4.26 -5.38 3.77
N GLY A 235 -5.33 -5.08 4.47
CA GLY A 235 -5.91 -5.93 5.49
C GLY A 235 -6.75 -7.07 4.90
N PRO A 236 -7.16 -8.05 5.72
CA PRO A 236 -7.90 -9.24 5.30
C PRO A 236 -9.41 -8.97 5.18
N GLY A 237 -9.78 -8.07 4.27
CA GLY A 237 -11.17 -7.60 4.14
C GLY A 237 -12.20 -8.68 3.84
N GLU A 238 -11.82 -9.76 3.16
CA GLU A 238 -12.73 -10.85 2.79
C GLU A 238 -12.67 -12.07 3.72
N LEU A 239 -12.22 -11.91 4.96
CA LEU A 239 -12.38 -12.95 5.98
C LEU A 239 -13.85 -13.16 6.38
N TYR A 240 -14.67 -12.14 6.20
CA TYR A 240 -16.06 -12.13 6.60
C TYR A 240 -16.97 -12.19 5.37
N ARG A 241 -18.15 -12.81 5.53
CA ARG A 241 -19.16 -12.91 4.47
C ARG A 241 -19.61 -11.54 3.96
N ASP A 242 -19.80 -10.61 4.88
CA ASP A 242 -20.20 -9.25 4.58
C ASP A 242 -19.01 -8.34 4.87
N SER A 243 -18.53 -7.66 3.85
CA SER A 243 -17.34 -6.81 3.92
C SER A 243 -17.57 -5.53 3.13
N VAL A 244 -17.10 -4.41 3.66
CA VAL A 244 -17.08 -3.11 2.99
C VAL A 244 -15.86 -2.95 2.06
N TYR A 245 -14.91 -3.87 2.15
CA TYR A 245 -13.71 -3.85 1.32
C TYR A 245 -14.00 -4.30 -0.12
N PRO A 246 -13.22 -3.84 -1.09
CA PRO A 246 -13.32 -4.33 -2.46
C PRO A 246 -13.12 -5.84 -2.54
N VAL A 247 -13.83 -6.47 -3.47
CA VAL A 247 -13.71 -7.91 -3.75
C VAL A 247 -12.26 -8.28 -4.09
N ASN A 248 -11.80 -9.43 -3.60
CA ASN A 248 -10.43 -9.94 -3.70
C ASN A 248 -9.38 -9.22 -2.82
N CYS A 249 -9.79 -8.58 -1.75
CA CYS A 249 -8.89 -8.05 -0.72
C CYS A 249 -8.60 -9.12 0.36
N PHE A 250 -7.86 -10.17 -0.01
CA PHE A 250 -7.56 -11.29 0.90
C PHE A 250 -6.37 -11.06 1.82
N SER A 251 -5.53 -10.06 1.55
CA SER A 251 -4.26 -9.85 2.24
C SER A 251 -3.22 -10.95 1.97
N ALA A 252 -1.99 -10.75 2.48
CA ALA A 252 -0.91 -11.73 2.43
C ALA A 252 -0.60 -12.34 3.81
N LEU A 253 -1.49 -12.18 4.79
CA LEU A 253 -1.25 -12.64 6.17
C LEU A 253 -0.99 -14.15 6.24
N GLY A 254 -1.75 -14.96 5.50
CA GLY A 254 -1.55 -16.42 5.44
C GLY A 254 -0.16 -16.79 4.93
N MET A 255 0.28 -16.20 3.82
CA MET A 255 1.63 -16.42 3.27
C MET A 255 2.72 -15.96 4.24
N ALA A 256 2.52 -14.85 4.94
CA ALA A 256 3.45 -14.35 5.94
C ALA A 256 3.60 -15.33 7.12
N LEU A 257 2.48 -15.85 7.61
CA LEU A 257 2.46 -16.83 8.68
C LEU A 257 3.16 -18.15 8.27
N GLU A 258 2.88 -18.66 7.08
CA GLU A 258 3.55 -19.85 6.53
C GLU A 258 5.06 -19.64 6.37
N ALA A 259 5.48 -18.42 6.01
CA ALA A 259 6.90 -18.07 5.95
C ALA A 259 7.55 -17.90 7.33
N GLY A 260 6.78 -18.00 8.41
CA GLY A 260 7.27 -17.92 9.80
C GLY A 260 7.33 -16.49 10.37
N ILE A 261 6.62 -15.55 9.76
CA ILE A 261 6.49 -14.17 10.27
C ILE A 261 5.50 -14.19 11.45
N THR A 262 5.89 -13.55 12.55
CA THR A 262 4.99 -13.37 13.70
C THR A 262 3.94 -12.33 13.38
N LEU A 263 2.68 -12.66 13.62
CA LEU A 263 1.54 -11.76 13.48
C LEU A 263 1.06 -11.30 14.84
N VAL A 264 0.60 -10.06 14.94
CA VAL A 264 0.06 -9.45 16.16
C VAL A 264 -1.34 -8.90 15.91
N ASN A 265 -2.10 -8.71 16.99
CA ASN A 265 -3.43 -8.07 16.98
C ASN A 265 -4.46 -8.75 16.05
N LEU A 266 -4.37 -10.07 15.86
CA LEU A 266 -5.29 -10.81 14.99
C LEU A 266 -6.74 -10.80 15.44
N THR A 267 -7.01 -10.46 16.71
CA THR A 267 -8.35 -10.28 17.28
C THR A 267 -8.95 -8.91 16.98
N GLU A 268 -8.12 -7.96 16.56
CA GLU A 268 -8.50 -6.57 16.32
C GLU A 268 -8.82 -6.34 14.83
N SER A 269 -9.95 -6.90 14.40
CA SER A 269 -10.44 -6.68 13.05
C SER A 269 -11.43 -5.53 13.03
N GLN A 270 -11.16 -4.51 12.23
CA GLN A 270 -12.11 -3.43 12.00
C GLN A 270 -13.08 -3.80 10.87
N PHE A 271 -14.34 -3.64 11.20
CA PHE A 271 -15.49 -3.93 10.38
C PHE A 271 -16.29 -2.65 10.30
N GLY A 272 -15.94 -1.81 9.35
CA GLY A 272 -16.46 -0.45 9.25
C GLY A 272 -17.77 -0.31 8.53
#